data_7c0cc8fb19018c22523ca55355468de6
#
_entry.id   7c0cc8fb19018c22523ca55355468de6
#
_cell.length_a   1.000
_cell.length_b   1.000
_cell.length_c   1.000
_cell.angle_alpha   90.00
_cell.angle_beta   90.00
_cell.angle_gamma   90.00
#
_symmetry.space_group_name_H-M   'P 1'
#
loop_
_entity.id
_entity.type
_entity.pdbx_description
1 polymer ?
#
loop_
_entity_poly.entity_id
_entity_poly.type
_entity_poly.pdbx_seq_one_letter_code
_entity_poly.pdbx_strand_id
1 'polypeptide(L)'
;LQFSITAVGGVILQSAVNSIGSVSVAAMTAGNKISFIFSSAFESMGTTMATYCSQNLGAKEYGRIRKGIRCACLISGCLCVFSFAVVWLAGRYIALLFIDAGEMELMGQIQLFLRVISSFYPFLILIFILRNSLQAMGYSFIAMFAGVFELVGRASVAFGLVGKLGFLGVAF
;
A
#
# COMPACT_ATOMS: atom_id res chain seq x y z
N LEU A 1 -4.96 -18.42 1.70
CA LEU A 1 -3.52 -18.51 1.38
C LEU A 1 -2.90 -17.13 1.09
N GLN A 2 -3.43 -16.32 0.17
CA GLN A 2 -2.85 -15.04 -0.20
C GLN A 2 -2.71 -14.07 0.99
N PHE A 3 -3.78 -13.87 1.76
CA PHE A 3 -3.73 -13.01 2.97
C PHE A 3 -2.74 -13.52 4.02
N SER A 4 -2.60 -14.84 4.15
CA SER A 4 -1.62 -15.43 5.07
C SER A 4 -0.19 -15.14 4.62
N ILE A 5 0.10 -15.20 3.31
CA ILE A 5 1.40 -14.88 2.73
C ILE A 5 1.75 -13.40 2.98
N THR A 6 0.81 -12.48 2.73
CA THR A 6 0.99 -11.04 2.97
C THR A 6 1.20 -10.74 4.46
N ALA A 7 0.47 -11.43 5.35
CA ALA A 7 0.62 -11.28 6.80
C ALA A 7 2.01 -11.72 7.28
N VAL A 8 2.53 -12.85 6.78
CA VAL A 8 3.90 -13.31 7.08
C VAL A 8 4.93 -12.29 6.64
N GLY A 9 4.78 -11.69 5.44
CA GLY A 9 5.64 -10.62 4.97
C GLY A 9 5.63 -9.40 5.88
N GLY A 10 4.46 -9.04 6.42
CA GLY A 10 4.31 -7.96 7.41
C GLY A 10 5.04 -8.26 8.73
N VAL A 11 4.96 -9.49 9.23
CA VAL A 11 5.67 -9.91 10.46
C VAL A 11 7.18 -9.86 10.28
N ILE A 12 7.70 -10.30 9.13
CA ILE A 12 9.14 -10.25 8.82
C ILE A 12 9.62 -8.79 8.82
N LEU A 13 8.87 -7.89 8.15
CA LEU A 13 9.22 -6.48 8.11
C LEU A 13 9.16 -5.84 9.51
N GLN A 14 8.11 -6.15 10.30
CA GLN A 14 7.98 -5.66 11.68
C GLN A 14 9.14 -6.14 12.56
N SER A 15 9.58 -7.39 12.41
CA SER A 15 10.74 -7.91 13.13
C SER A 15 12.03 -7.15 12.78
N ALA A 16 12.23 -6.85 11.50
CA ALA A 16 13.36 -6.06 11.04
C ALA A 16 13.34 -4.62 11.62
N VAL A 17 12.16 -3.99 11.68
CA VAL A 17 12.01 -2.64 12.27
C VAL A 17 12.28 -2.63 13.76
N ASN A 18 11.85 -3.66 14.48
CA ASN A 18 12.09 -3.79 15.91
C ASN A 18 13.59 -3.80 16.25
N SER A 19 14.44 -4.26 15.34
CA SER A 19 15.89 -4.25 15.53
C SER A 19 16.56 -2.86 15.40
N ILE A 20 15.85 -1.87 14.80
CA ILE A 20 16.39 -0.51 14.59
C ILE A 20 16.22 0.37 15.83
N GLY A 21 15.18 0.11 16.64
CA GLY A 21 14.91 0.86 17.88
C GLY A 21 13.47 1.35 18.02
N SER A 22 13.14 1.78 19.24
CA SER A 22 11.76 2.15 19.61
C SER A 22 11.20 3.34 18.84
N VAL A 23 12.02 4.33 18.52
CA VAL A 23 11.62 5.52 17.74
C VAL A 23 11.18 5.11 16.34
N SER A 24 11.92 4.20 15.68
CA SER A 24 11.59 3.70 14.35
C SER A 24 10.31 2.86 14.36
N VAL A 25 10.08 2.07 15.40
CA VAL A 25 8.84 1.31 15.60
C VAL A 25 7.64 2.26 15.74
N ALA A 26 7.77 3.30 16.55
CA ALA A 26 6.73 4.31 16.74
C ALA A 26 6.44 5.07 15.44
N ALA A 27 7.48 5.47 14.70
CA ALA A 27 7.36 6.14 13.40
C ALA A 27 6.64 5.27 12.36
N MET A 28 7.01 4.00 12.24
CA MET A 28 6.35 3.05 11.34
C MET A 28 4.88 2.83 11.73
N THR A 29 4.60 2.69 13.02
CA THR A 29 3.24 2.47 13.52
C THR A 29 2.33 3.67 13.21
N ALA A 30 2.79 4.88 13.51
CA ALA A 30 2.05 6.10 13.20
C ALA A 30 1.91 6.30 11.68
N GLY A 31 2.99 6.12 10.93
CA GLY A 31 3.00 6.21 9.48
C GLY A 31 2.06 5.22 8.81
N ASN A 32 2.03 3.97 9.28
CA ASN A 32 1.10 2.94 8.79
C ASN A 32 -0.36 3.30 9.06
N LYS A 33 -0.70 3.84 10.24
CA LYS A 33 -2.08 4.29 10.55
C LYS A 33 -2.53 5.39 9.60
N ILE A 34 -1.67 6.35 9.32
CA ILE A 34 -1.96 7.45 8.38
C ILE A 34 -2.10 6.89 6.95
N SER A 35 -1.16 6.06 6.51
CA SER A 35 -1.17 5.46 5.17
C SER A 35 -2.38 4.56 4.95
N PHE A 36 -2.87 3.88 6.00
CA PHE A 36 -4.05 3.02 5.93
C PHE A 36 -5.31 3.79 5.54
N ILE A 37 -5.44 5.06 5.96
CA ILE A 37 -6.58 5.91 5.59
C ILE A 37 -6.63 6.09 4.06
N PHE A 38 -5.50 6.34 3.43
CA PHE A 38 -5.42 6.51 1.97
C PHE A 38 -5.53 5.17 1.22
N SER A 39 -4.83 4.14 1.69
CA SER A 39 -4.83 2.83 1.03
C SER A 39 -6.18 2.12 1.11
N SER A 40 -6.99 2.36 2.15
CA SER A 40 -8.34 1.79 2.27
C SER A 40 -9.27 2.25 1.13
N ALA A 41 -9.11 3.49 0.65
CA ALA A 41 -9.87 3.98 -0.50
C ALA A 41 -9.44 3.25 -1.80
N PHE A 42 -8.15 2.94 -1.95
CA PHE A 42 -7.66 2.17 -3.11
C PHE A 42 -8.11 0.71 -3.06
N GLU A 43 -8.12 0.10 -1.89
CA GLU A 43 -8.64 -1.25 -1.67
C GLU A 43 -10.13 -1.33 -1.97
N SER A 44 -10.91 -0.33 -1.53
CA SER A 44 -12.34 -0.22 -1.84
C SER A 44 -12.61 -0.14 -3.35
N MET A 45 -11.77 0.56 -4.10
CA MET A 45 -11.86 0.56 -5.56
C MET A 45 -11.56 -0.82 -6.14
N GLY A 46 -10.56 -1.53 -5.60
CA GLY A 46 -10.25 -2.91 -6.00
C GLY A 46 -11.43 -3.86 -5.79
N THR A 47 -12.08 -3.82 -4.62
CA THR A 47 -13.26 -4.66 -4.32
C THR A 47 -14.47 -4.30 -5.17
N THR A 48 -14.68 -3.01 -5.45
CA THR A 48 -15.71 -2.55 -6.39
C THR A 48 -15.48 -3.12 -7.78
N MET A 49 -14.24 -3.08 -8.25
CA MET A 49 -13.88 -3.63 -9.56
C MET A 49 -13.99 -5.16 -9.62
N ALA A 50 -13.76 -5.86 -8.51
CA ALA A 50 -13.99 -7.30 -8.44
C ALA A 50 -15.47 -7.64 -8.74
N THR A 51 -16.41 -6.96 -8.07
CA THR A 51 -17.85 -7.13 -8.29
C THR A 51 -18.25 -6.73 -9.71
N TYR A 52 -17.76 -5.58 -10.18
CA TYR A 52 -18.06 -5.10 -11.52
C TYR A 52 -17.58 -6.06 -12.62
N CYS A 53 -16.34 -6.54 -12.52
CA CYS A 53 -15.76 -7.45 -13.51
C CYS A 53 -16.45 -8.82 -13.51
N SER A 54 -16.77 -9.40 -12.34
CA SER A 54 -17.44 -10.68 -12.26
C SER A 54 -18.85 -10.64 -12.86
N GLN A 55 -19.63 -9.60 -12.58
CA GLN A 55 -20.97 -9.42 -13.13
C GLN A 55 -20.94 -9.27 -14.65
N ASN A 56 -20.04 -8.42 -15.19
CA ASN A 56 -19.93 -8.21 -16.64
C ASN A 56 -19.32 -9.44 -17.35
N LEU A 57 -18.49 -10.23 -16.67
CA LEU A 57 -17.98 -11.49 -17.21
C LEU A 57 -19.14 -12.51 -17.36
N GLY A 58 -20.00 -12.64 -16.34
CA GLY A 58 -21.19 -13.49 -16.41
C GLY A 58 -22.15 -13.09 -17.54
N ALA A 59 -22.26 -11.79 -17.81
CA ALA A 59 -23.03 -11.24 -18.94
C ALA A 59 -22.29 -11.31 -20.30
N LYS A 60 -21.04 -11.80 -20.34
CA LYS A 60 -20.16 -11.84 -21.53
C LYS A 60 -19.86 -10.46 -22.13
N GLU A 61 -19.98 -9.39 -21.33
CA GLU A 61 -19.79 -7.99 -21.72
C GLU A 61 -18.32 -7.54 -21.54
N TYR A 62 -17.39 -8.14 -22.26
CA TYR A 62 -15.94 -7.86 -22.15
C TYR A 62 -15.59 -6.40 -22.45
N GLY A 63 -16.34 -5.74 -23.32
CA GLY A 63 -16.17 -4.33 -23.63
C GLY A 63 -16.40 -3.41 -22.42
N ARG A 64 -17.38 -3.76 -21.58
CA ARG A 64 -17.66 -3.06 -20.32
C ARG A 64 -16.55 -3.26 -19.30
N ILE A 65 -16.04 -4.49 -19.16
CA ILE A 65 -14.91 -4.78 -18.26
C ILE A 65 -13.72 -3.88 -18.58
N ARG A 66 -13.31 -3.79 -19.86
CA ARG A 66 -12.19 -2.95 -20.28
C ARG A 66 -12.42 -1.46 -20.00
N LYS A 67 -13.63 -0.96 -20.28
CA LYS A 67 -13.99 0.43 -19.98
C LYS A 67 -14.00 0.69 -18.47
N GLY A 68 -14.57 -0.22 -17.69
CA GLY A 68 -14.61 -0.13 -16.22
C GLY A 68 -13.23 -0.08 -15.60
N ILE A 69 -12.30 -0.94 -16.01
CA ILE A 69 -10.91 -0.92 -15.53
C ILE A 69 -10.24 0.43 -15.84
N ARG A 70 -10.41 0.96 -17.07
CA ARG A 70 -9.85 2.28 -17.42
C ARG A 70 -10.43 3.40 -16.58
N CYS A 71 -11.74 3.42 -16.39
CA CYS A 71 -12.39 4.42 -15.52
C CYS A 71 -11.92 4.30 -14.06
N ALA A 72 -11.82 3.08 -13.54
CA ALA A 72 -11.30 2.85 -12.20
C ALA A 72 -9.86 3.35 -12.03
N CYS A 73 -8.99 3.09 -13.02
CA CYS A 73 -7.62 3.61 -13.01
C CYS A 73 -7.59 5.14 -13.06
N LEU A 74 -8.46 5.79 -13.83
CA LEU A 74 -8.52 7.26 -13.88
C LEU A 74 -9.00 7.85 -12.57
N ILE A 75 -10.10 7.34 -12.00
CA ILE A 75 -10.65 7.81 -10.72
C ILE A 75 -9.61 7.62 -9.61
N SER A 76 -9.02 6.43 -9.52
CA SER A 76 -8.01 6.14 -8.52
C SER A 76 -6.70 6.91 -8.75
N GLY A 77 -6.38 7.22 -10.00
CA GLY A 77 -5.26 8.10 -10.37
C GLY A 77 -5.47 9.52 -9.84
N CYS A 78 -6.66 10.09 -9.99
CA CYS A 78 -7.02 11.38 -9.40
C CYS A 78 -6.92 11.34 -7.87
N LEU A 79 -7.44 10.28 -7.25
CA LEU A 79 -7.34 10.08 -5.80
C LEU A 79 -5.87 9.93 -5.34
N CYS A 80 -5.04 9.28 -6.14
CA CYS A 80 -3.60 9.17 -5.88
C CYS A 80 -2.92 10.54 -5.88
N VAL A 81 -3.17 11.37 -6.89
CA VAL A 81 -2.62 12.74 -6.96
C VAL A 81 -3.09 13.57 -5.77
N PHE A 82 -4.37 13.46 -5.41
CA PHE A 82 -4.91 14.12 -4.22
C PHE A 82 -4.21 13.66 -2.94
N SER A 83 -4.10 12.34 -2.72
CA SER A 83 -3.43 11.76 -1.54
C SER A 83 -1.96 12.16 -1.48
N PHE A 84 -1.27 12.16 -2.61
CA PHE A 84 0.11 12.62 -2.70
C PHE A 84 0.24 14.10 -2.31
N ALA A 85 -0.62 14.96 -2.85
CA ALA A 85 -0.63 16.39 -2.51
C ALA A 85 -0.89 16.62 -1.02
N VAL A 86 -1.87 15.90 -0.44
CA VAL A 86 -2.18 15.98 0.99
C VAL A 86 -1.00 15.55 1.86
N VAL A 87 -0.34 14.43 1.53
CA VAL A 87 0.82 13.95 2.28
C VAL A 87 1.99 14.96 2.19
N TRP A 88 2.22 15.54 1.03
CA TRP A 88 3.35 16.46 0.82
C TRP A 88 3.10 17.85 1.44
N LEU A 89 1.89 18.35 1.40
CA LEU A 89 1.54 19.69 1.90
C LEU A 89 1.15 19.66 3.39
N ALA A 90 0.38 18.66 3.80
CA ALA A 90 -0.21 18.58 5.12
C ALA A 90 0.35 17.43 6.00
N GLY A 91 1.29 16.63 5.50
CA GLY A 91 1.82 15.45 6.20
C GLY A 91 2.37 15.74 7.59
N ARG A 92 2.98 16.92 7.80
CA ARG A 92 3.43 17.38 9.12
C ARG A 92 2.25 17.58 10.09
N TYR A 93 1.21 18.25 9.64
CA TYR A 93 0.02 18.51 10.47
C TYR A 93 -0.75 17.23 10.78
N ILE A 94 -0.82 16.32 9.82
CA ILE A 94 -1.44 15.00 10.01
C ILE A 94 -0.64 14.17 11.02
N ALA A 95 0.68 14.20 10.97
CA ALA A 95 1.53 13.50 11.93
C ALA A 95 1.34 14.03 13.36
N LEU A 96 1.14 15.34 13.55
CA LEU A 96 0.85 15.97 14.85
C LEU A 96 -0.46 15.48 15.50
N LEU A 97 -1.37 14.85 14.76
CA LEU A 97 -2.56 14.23 15.33
C LEU A 97 -2.26 12.91 16.07
N PHE A 98 -1.09 12.33 15.83
CA PHE A 98 -0.69 11.02 16.34
C PHE A 98 0.50 11.07 17.31
N ILE A 99 1.25 12.19 17.32
CA ILE A 99 2.46 12.39 18.14
C ILE A 99 2.53 13.79 18.69
N ASP A 100 3.22 13.94 19.83
CA ASP A 100 3.46 15.24 20.45
C ASP A 100 4.47 16.09 19.66
N ALA A 101 4.25 17.40 19.65
CA ALA A 101 5.07 18.36 18.88
C ALA A 101 6.55 18.44 19.28
N GLY A 102 6.91 17.88 20.44
CA GLY A 102 8.29 17.90 20.99
C GLY A 102 9.22 16.85 20.38
N GLU A 103 8.68 15.81 19.71
CA GLU A 103 9.49 14.70 19.19
C GLU A 103 9.89 14.93 17.72
N MET A 104 10.87 15.82 17.52
CA MET A 104 11.31 16.21 16.16
C MET A 104 11.90 15.06 15.34
N GLU A 105 12.62 14.14 15.96
CA GLU A 105 13.22 12.99 15.29
C GLU A 105 12.13 12.03 14.76
N LEU A 106 11.15 11.71 15.60
CA LEU A 106 10.01 10.88 15.26
C LEU A 106 9.19 11.51 14.13
N MET A 107 8.95 12.82 14.20
CA MET A 107 8.28 13.59 13.16
C MET A 107 8.99 13.48 11.81
N GLY A 108 10.32 13.60 11.80
CA GLY A 108 11.15 13.48 10.59
C GLY A 108 11.03 12.10 9.95
N GLN A 109 11.09 11.04 10.76
CA GLN A 109 10.94 9.65 10.29
C GLN A 109 9.55 9.37 9.72
N ILE A 110 8.47 9.85 10.36
CA ILE A 110 7.10 9.70 9.85
C ILE A 110 6.94 10.42 8.51
N GLN A 111 7.42 11.65 8.40
CA GLN A 111 7.31 12.40 7.13
C GLN A 111 8.07 11.71 6.00
N LEU A 112 9.28 11.21 6.27
CA LEU A 112 10.06 10.44 5.31
C LEU A 112 9.29 9.21 4.84
N PHE A 113 8.79 8.41 5.78
CA PHE A 113 8.00 7.22 5.52
C PHE A 113 6.76 7.51 4.65
N LEU A 114 5.98 8.54 5.01
CA LEU A 114 4.79 8.94 4.26
C LEU A 114 5.12 9.42 2.84
N ARG A 115 6.21 10.17 2.66
CA ARG A 115 6.65 10.63 1.33
C ARG A 115 7.07 9.48 0.44
N VAL A 116 7.83 8.53 0.98
CA VAL A 116 8.27 7.34 0.22
C VAL A 116 7.05 6.51 -0.18
N ILE A 117 6.20 6.13 0.78
CA ILE A 117 5.00 5.32 0.50
C ILE A 117 4.07 6.02 -0.49
N SER A 118 3.81 7.32 -0.33
CA SER A 118 2.92 8.04 -1.25
C SER A 118 3.43 8.07 -2.68
N SER A 119 4.74 8.02 -2.89
CA SER A 119 5.35 7.92 -4.22
C SER A 119 5.07 6.57 -4.90
N PHE A 120 4.77 5.51 -4.13
CA PHE A 120 4.40 4.19 -4.62
C PHE A 120 2.89 3.98 -4.79
N TYR A 121 2.04 4.93 -4.39
CA TYR A 121 0.58 4.84 -4.55
C TYR A 121 0.10 4.51 -5.96
N PRO A 122 0.69 5.04 -7.07
CA PRO A 122 0.27 4.67 -8.42
C PRO A 122 0.40 3.17 -8.70
N PHE A 123 1.47 2.54 -8.22
CA PHE A 123 1.69 1.10 -8.35
C PHE A 123 0.72 0.31 -7.47
N LEU A 124 0.48 0.77 -6.24
CA LEU A 124 -0.44 0.14 -5.30
C LEU A 124 -1.87 0.10 -5.84
N ILE A 125 -2.34 1.20 -6.44
CA ILE A 125 -3.66 1.28 -7.09
C ILE A 125 -3.79 0.26 -8.21
N LEU A 126 -2.80 0.16 -9.10
CA LEU A 126 -2.82 -0.81 -10.20
C LEU A 126 -2.86 -2.24 -9.66
N ILE A 127 -2.09 -2.53 -8.61
CA ILE A 127 -2.10 -3.84 -7.97
C ILE A 127 -3.49 -4.16 -7.42
N PHE A 128 -4.13 -3.25 -6.67
CA PHE A 128 -5.46 -3.49 -6.12
C PHE A 128 -6.51 -3.70 -7.21
N ILE A 129 -6.56 -2.84 -8.22
CA ILE A 129 -7.56 -2.92 -9.30
C ILE A 129 -7.36 -4.21 -10.10
N LEU A 130 -6.15 -4.47 -10.59
CA LEU A 130 -5.88 -5.61 -11.46
C LEU A 130 -5.99 -6.94 -10.72
N ARG A 131 -5.40 -7.04 -9.53
CA ARG A 131 -5.42 -8.26 -8.72
C ARG A 131 -6.85 -8.67 -8.36
N ASN A 132 -7.65 -7.75 -7.81
CA ASN A 132 -9.02 -8.05 -7.43
C ASN A 132 -9.91 -8.34 -8.64
N SER A 133 -9.73 -7.63 -9.76
CA SER A 133 -10.47 -7.89 -11.00
C SER A 133 -10.14 -9.29 -11.56
N LEU A 134 -8.85 -9.66 -11.64
CA LEU A 134 -8.42 -10.97 -12.12
C LEU A 134 -8.92 -12.10 -11.21
N GLN A 135 -8.83 -11.91 -9.90
CA GLN A 135 -9.30 -12.91 -8.93
C GLN A 135 -10.81 -13.14 -9.04
N ALA A 136 -11.60 -12.07 -9.20
CA ALA A 136 -13.04 -12.14 -9.36
C ALA A 136 -13.49 -12.76 -10.72
N MET A 137 -12.64 -12.67 -11.75
CA MET A 137 -12.85 -13.33 -13.04
C MET A 137 -12.41 -14.80 -13.07
N GLY A 138 -11.95 -15.36 -11.93
CA GLY A 138 -11.54 -16.77 -11.81
C GLY A 138 -10.04 -17.02 -11.97
N TYR A 139 -9.23 -15.99 -12.24
CA TYR A 139 -7.76 -16.13 -12.38
C TYR A 139 -7.03 -16.05 -11.03
N SER A 140 -7.49 -16.87 -10.06
CA SER A 140 -6.97 -16.84 -8.68
C SER A 140 -5.49 -17.22 -8.57
N PHE A 141 -4.96 -18.04 -9.48
CA PHE A 141 -3.54 -18.39 -9.53
C PHE A 141 -2.65 -17.16 -9.78
N ILE A 142 -3.04 -16.27 -10.70
CA ILE A 142 -2.28 -15.06 -10.99
C ILE A 142 -2.24 -14.15 -9.76
N ALA A 143 -3.37 -14.00 -9.07
CA ALA A 143 -3.45 -13.24 -7.83
C ALA A 143 -2.58 -13.83 -6.70
N MET A 144 -2.48 -15.17 -6.62
CA MET A 144 -1.62 -15.86 -5.66
C MET A 144 -0.14 -15.61 -5.94
N PHE A 145 0.29 -15.70 -7.19
CA PHE A 145 1.67 -15.40 -7.57
C PHE A 145 2.05 -13.95 -7.27
N ALA A 146 1.15 -12.99 -7.49
CA ALA A 146 1.39 -11.60 -7.09
C ALA A 146 1.67 -11.48 -5.58
N GLY A 147 0.95 -12.23 -4.72
CA GLY A 147 1.22 -12.30 -3.28
C GLY A 147 2.59 -12.90 -2.95
N VAL A 148 3.03 -13.93 -3.68
CA VAL A 148 4.36 -14.53 -3.49
C VAL A 148 5.46 -13.53 -3.87
N PHE A 149 5.33 -12.83 -4.99
CA PHE A 149 6.28 -11.79 -5.38
C PHE A 149 6.33 -10.64 -4.36
N GLU A 150 5.18 -10.25 -3.81
CA GLU A 150 5.11 -9.26 -2.73
C GLU A 150 5.86 -9.75 -1.48
N LEU A 151 5.69 -11.01 -1.07
CA LEU A 151 6.42 -11.60 0.06
C LEU A 151 7.93 -11.60 -0.18
N VAL A 152 8.38 -12.06 -1.36
CA VAL A 152 9.81 -12.07 -1.72
C VAL A 152 10.37 -10.65 -1.74
N GLY A 153 9.62 -9.68 -2.27
CA GLY A 153 9.99 -8.26 -2.24
C GLY A 153 10.18 -7.75 -0.82
N ARG A 154 9.19 -7.94 0.05
CA ARG A 154 9.25 -7.53 1.46
C ARG A 154 10.39 -8.19 2.23
N ALA A 155 10.61 -9.50 2.03
CA ALA A 155 11.72 -10.21 2.65
C ALA A 155 13.08 -9.67 2.16
N SER A 156 13.22 -9.43 0.85
CA SER A 156 14.45 -8.87 0.27
C SER A 156 14.77 -7.48 0.82
N VAL A 157 13.75 -6.64 0.99
CA VAL A 157 13.87 -5.31 1.61
C VAL A 157 14.27 -5.45 3.08
N ALA A 158 13.56 -6.30 3.83
CA ALA A 158 13.82 -6.49 5.27
C ALA A 158 15.25 -6.94 5.54
N PHE A 159 15.76 -7.91 4.78
CA PHE A 159 17.10 -8.46 5.00
C PHE A 159 18.22 -7.69 4.27
N GLY A 160 17.93 -7.09 3.11
CA GLY A 160 18.94 -6.45 2.28
C GLY A 160 19.10 -4.94 2.53
N LEU A 161 18.00 -4.22 2.67
CA LEU A 161 18.00 -2.76 2.75
C LEU A 161 17.92 -2.22 4.18
N VAL A 162 17.16 -2.86 5.06
CA VAL A 162 17.02 -2.40 6.45
C VAL A 162 18.36 -2.42 7.17
N GLY A 163 19.17 -3.48 6.97
CA GLY A 163 20.49 -3.59 7.56
C GLY A 163 21.51 -2.55 7.05
N LYS A 164 21.31 -2.01 5.84
CA LYS A 164 22.25 -1.04 5.22
C LYS A 164 21.78 0.41 5.29
N LEU A 165 20.48 0.65 5.18
CA LEU A 165 19.87 1.97 5.08
C LEU A 165 19.07 2.36 6.33
N GLY A 166 19.01 1.48 7.34
CA GLY A 166 18.24 1.74 8.55
C GLY A 166 16.76 1.98 8.25
N PHE A 167 16.18 3.02 8.85
CA PHE A 167 14.77 3.37 8.71
C PHE A 167 14.35 3.69 7.26
N LEU A 168 15.24 4.23 6.43
CA LEU A 168 15.00 4.43 5.00
C LEU A 168 14.66 3.11 4.28
N GLY A 169 15.36 2.02 4.62
CA GLY A 169 15.10 0.70 4.06
C GLY A 169 13.73 0.12 4.41
N VAL A 170 13.09 0.62 5.46
CA VAL A 170 11.74 0.21 5.88
C VAL A 170 10.65 0.89 5.05
N ALA A 171 10.92 2.12 4.60
CA ALA A 171 9.97 2.93 3.85
C ALA A 171 9.82 2.49 2.38
N PHE A 172 10.76 1.68 1.86
CA PHE A 172 10.70 1.04 0.53
C PHE A 172 10.02 -0.32 0.59
#